data_6f4859a9c28cde00870b5e730e642657
#
_entry.id   6f4859a9c28cde00870b5e730e642657
#
_cell.length_a   1.000
_cell.length_b   1.000
_cell.length_c   1.000
_cell.angle_alpha   90.00
_cell.angle_beta   90.00
_cell.angle_gamma   90.00
#
_symmetry.space_group_name_H-M   'P 1'
#
loop_
_entity.id
_entity.type
_entity.pdbx_description
1 polymer ?
#
loop_
_entity_poly.entity_id
_entity_poly.type
_entity_poly.pdbx_seq_one_letter_code
_entity_poly.pdbx_strand_id
1 'polypeptide(L)'
;MPFARHSGFSFSTVSIRQNAPHCSGIYGLSNASEWILIAAANDIQSALLDHLRETNTAFSSRRATGFTFETCDPAFCNQRRNALITELHPVCNVG
;
A
#
# COMPACT_ATOMS: atom_id res chain seq x y z
N MET A 1 -6.96 12.43 -8.15
CA MET A 1 -6.74 11.55 -7.00
C MET A 1 -6.01 10.32 -7.42
N PRO A 2 -4.86 10.05 -6.81
CA PRO A 2 -4.09 8.87 -7.19
C PRO A 2 -4.83 7.57 -6.95
N PHE A 3 -5.44 7.41 -5.80
CA PHE A 3 -6.25 6.24 -5.50
C PHE A 3 -7.72 6.58 -5.64
N ALA A 4 -8.52 5.59 -6.02
CA ALA A 4 -9.95 5.79 -6.22
C ALA A 4 -10.63 6.30 -4.96
N ARG A 5 -10.14 5.83 -3.81
CA ARG A 5 -10.57 6.34 -2.54
C ARG A 5 -9.37 6.68 -1.75
N HIS A 6 -9.22 7.95 -1.35
CA HIS A 6 -8.04 8.28 -0.73
C HIS A 6 -8.21 8.74 0.71
N SER A 7 -9.01 8.02 1.42
CA SER A 7 -9.04 8.13 2.85
C SER A 7 -7.87 7.33 3.36
N GLY A 8 -6.93 7.96 3.99
CA GLY A 8 -5.84 7.26 4.62
C GLY A 8 -6.30 6.59 5.90
N PHE A 9 -5.79 5.40 6.16
CA PHE A 9 -6.07 4.66 7.39
C PHE A 9 -4.77 4.52 8.17
N SER A 10 -4.88 4.43 9.50
CA SER A 10 -3.70 4.21 10.33
C SER A 10 -3.06 2.85 10.02
N PHE A 11 -1.74 2.82 9.93
CA PHE A 11 -1.03 1.58 9.63
C PHE A 11 -0.79 0.80 10.93
N SER A 12 -1.80 0.02 11.33
CA SER A 12 -1.75 -0.78 12.54
C SER A 12 -2.54 -2.07 12.32
N THR A 13 -2.30 -3.08 13.14
CA THR A 13 -2.99 -4.36 13.02
C THR A 13 -4.50 -4.19 13.09
N VAL A 14 -4.98 -3.43 14.05
CA VAL A 14 -6.43 -3.23 14.22
C VAL A 14 -7.03 -2.53 13.01
N SER A 15 -6.42 -1.44 12.58
CA SER A 15 -6.90 -0.67 11.45
C SER A 15 -6.91 -1.49 10.15
N ILE A 16 -5.87 -2.27 9.92
CA ILE A 16 -5.80 -3.13 8.74
C ILE A 16 -6.92 -4.16 8.76
N ARG A 17 -7.14 -4.81 9.89
CA ARG A 17 -8.19 -5.83 9.99
C ARG A 17 -9.58 -5.25 9.85
N GLN A 18 -9.78 -4.02 10.27
CA GLN A 18 -11.08 -3.37 10.18
C GLN A 18 -11.38 -2.82 8.79
N ASN A 19 -10.35 -2.37 8.08
CA ASN A 19 -10.54 -1.59 6.85
C ASN A 19 -10.07 -2.28 5.58
N ALA A 20 -9.00 -3.05 5.63
CA ALA A 20 -8.43 -3.67 4.44
C ALA A 20 -9.16 -4.97 4.10
N PRO A 21 -9.62 -5.14 2.85
CA PRO A 21 -10.39 -6.33 2.49
C PRO A 21 -9.49 -7.53 2.14
N HIS A 22 -10.11 -8.72 2.20
CA HIS A 22 -9.47 -9.95 1.74
C HIS A 22 -9.77 -10.14 0.25
N CYS A 23 -9.26 -9.26 -0.56
CA CYS A 23 -9.46 -9.36 -2.01
C CYS A 23 -8.27 -8.75 -2.74
N SER A 24 -8.21 -8.97 -4.04
CA SER A 24 -7.12 -8.45 -4.85
C SER A 24 -7.24 -6.95 -5.05
N GLY A 25 -6.10 -6.30 -5.18
CA GLY A 25 -6.07 -4.87 -5.42
C GLY A 25 -4.67 -4.31 -5.25
N ILE A 26 -4.63 -3.01 -5.08
CA ILE A 26 -3.39 -2.27 -4.92
C ILE A 26 -3.45 -1.54 -3.59
N TYR A 27 -2.33 -1.45 -2.92
CA TYR A 27 -2.26 -0.69 -1.68
C TYR A 27 -1.06 0.23 -1.70
N GLY A 28 -1.14 1.29 -0.92
CA GLY A 28 -0.04 2.22 -0.77
C GLY A 28 0.24 2.47 0.70
N LEU A 29 1.51 2.53 1.04
CA LEU A 29 1.97 2.87 2.37
C LEU A 29 2.61 4.24 2.34
N SER A 30 2.33 5.05 3.35
CA SER A 30 2.80 6.42 3.38
C SER A 30 3.12 6.87 4.80
N ASN A 31 3.86 7.96 4.89
CA ASN A 31 4.03 8.70 6.14
C ASN A 31 3.64 10.15 5.89
N ALA A 32 3.88 11.03 6.85
CA ALA A 32 3.47 12.43 6.75
C ALA A 32 4.12 13.17 5.58
N SER A 33 5.25 12.69 5.10
CA SER A 33 6.06 13.41 4.11
C SER A 33 6.04 12.80 2.72
N GLU A 34 5.81 11.48 2.60
CA GLU A 34 6.04 10.80 1.34
C GLU A 34 5.26 9.50 1.20
N TRP A 35 5.08 9.07 -0.04
CA TRP A 35 4.64 7.72 -0.33
C TRP A 35 5.83 6.80 -0.20
N ILE A 36 5.64 5.67 0.48
CA ILE A 36 6.72 4.75 0.75
C ILE A 36 6.74 3.60 -0.25
N LEU A 37 5.60 2.96 -0.43
CA LEU A 37 5.50 1.77 -1.26
C LEU A 37 4.12 1.69 -1.89
N ILE A 38 4.06 1.28 -3.14
CA ILE A 38 2.81 0.94 -3.82
C ILE A 38 2.98 -0.44 -4.42
N ALA A 39 2.07 -1.34 -4.11
CA ALA A 39 2.16 -2.72 -4.55
C ALA A 39 0.80 -3.31 -4.84
N ALA A 40 0.79 -4.36 -5.65
CA ALA A 40 -0.41 -5.14 -5.92
C ALA A 40 -0.38 -6.41 -5.08
N ALA A 41 -1.55 -6.89 -4.69
CA ALA A 41 -1.66 -8.10 -3.91
C ALA A 41 -2.92 -8.86 -4.27
N ASN A 42 -2.88 -10.17 -4.07
CA ASN A 42 -4.07 -11.00 -4.22
C ASN A 42 -4.97 -10.89 -3.00
N ASP A 43 -4.40 -10.54 -1.86
CA ASP A 43 -5.13 -10.31 -0.62
C ASP A 43 -4.51 -9.10 0.06
N ILE A 44 -5.20 -7.98 -0.04
CA ILE A 44 -4.69 -6.71 0.48
C ILE A 44 -4.43 -6.77 1.98
N GLN A 45 -5.36 -7.35 2.74
CA GLN A 45 -5.20 -7.41 4.18
C GLN A 45 -3.96 -8.22 4.59
N SER A 46 -3.76 -9.39 3.99
CA SER A 46 -2.60 -10.23 4.29
C SER A 46 -1.30 -9.53 3.94
N ALA A 47 -1.26 -8.86 2.79
CA ALA A 47 -0.06 -8.15 2.37
C ALA A 47 0.30 -7.03 3.33
N LEU A 48 -0.70 -6.27 3.78
CA LEU A 48 -0.45 -5.18 4.73
C LEU A 48 0.03 -5.70 6.09
N LEU A 49 -0.56 -6.81 6.56
CA LEU A 49 -0.13 -7.41 7.81
C LEU A 49 1.30 -7.94 7.73
N ASP A 50 1.68 -8.48 6.58
CA ASP A 50 3.06 -8.91 6.36
C ASP A 50 4.04 -7.74 6.44
N HIS A 51 3.68 -6.61 5.90
CA HIS A 51 4.53 -5.42 6.00
C HIS A 51 4.69 -4.94 7.43
N LEU A 52 3.68 -5.08 8.26
CA LEU A 52 3.79 -4.72 9.67
C LEU A 52 4.82 -5.57 10.40
N ARG A 53 5.00 -6.82 9.98
CA ARG A 53 5.97 -7.72 10.58
C ARG A 53 7.35 -7.60 9.96
N GLU A 54 7.44 -6.88 8.87
CA GLU A 54 8.68 -6.78 8.12
C GLU A 54 9.71 -5.97 8.88
N THR A 55 10.93 -6.49 8.91
CA THR A 55 12.04 -5.83 9.58
C THR A 55 13.08 -5.31 8.60
N ASN A 56 12.75 -5.29 7.31
CA ASN A 56 13.65 -4.78 6.30
C ASN A 56 14.02 -3.34 6.60
N THR A 57 15.31 -3.06 6.62
CA THR A 57 15.80 -1.75 7.06
C THR A 57 15.35 -0.60 6.18
N ALA A 58 15.31 -0.81 4.86
CA ALA A 58 14.90 0.26 3.95
C ALA A 58 13.47 0.69 4.21
N PHE A 59 12.60 -0.29 4.46
CA PHE A 59 11.20 -0.01 4.74
C PHE A 59 11.00 0.51 6.16
N SER A 60 11.65 -0.12 7.13
CA SER A 60 11.50 0.26 8.54
C SER A 60 11.96 1.68 8.81
N SER A 61 13.01 2.12 8.14
CA SER A 61 13.57 3.45 8.36
C SER A 61 12.64 4.56 7.89
N ARG A 62 11.71 4.25 6.99
CA ARG A 62 10.76 5.25 6.49
C ARG A 62 9.56 5.44 7.39
N ARG A 63 9.28 4.48 8.26
CA ARG A 63 8.20 4.55 9.25
C ARG A 63 6.85 4.85 8.64
N ALA A 64 6.29 3.88 7.97
CA ALA A 64 4.93 4.00 7.44
C ALA A 64 3.94 4.24 8.58
N THR A 65 3.12 5.27 8.44
CA THR A 65 2.11 5.61 9.45
C THR A 65 0.70 5.43 8.94
N GLY A 66 0.53 5.30 7.63
CA GLY A 66 -0.79 5.15 7.04
C GLY A 66 -0.77 4.26 5.83
N PHE A 67 -1.95 3.76 5.48
CA PHE A 67 -2.12 3.01 4.25
C PHE A 67 -3.40 3.45 3.55
N THR A 68 -3.44 3.17 2.25
CA THR A 68 -4.65 3.30 1.46
C THR A 68 -4.70 2.12 0.50
N PHE A 69 -5.85 1.86 -0.08
CA PHE A 69 -5.99 0.74 -1.01
C PHE A 69 -7.06 1.02 -2.05
N GLU A 70 -7.02 0.23 -3.09
CA GLU A 70 -7.98 0.27 -4.17
C GLU A 70 -8.17 -1.16 -4.64
N THR A 71 -9.40 -1.68 -4.58
CA THR A 71 -9.67 -3.03 -5.07
C THR A 71 -9.69 -3.01 -6.59
N CYS A 72 -9.16 -4.04 -7.21
CA CYS A 72 -9.19 -4.15 -8.66
C CYS A 72 -9.04 -5.60 -9.10
N ASP A 73 -9.51 -5.85 -10.31
CA ASP A 73 -9.39 -7.16 -10.93
C ASP A 73 -7.91 -7.51 -11.10
N PRO A 74 -7.49 -8.73 -10.75
CA PRO A 74 -6.09 -9.13 -10.90
C PRO A 74 -5.50 -8.87 -12.28
N ALA A 75 -6.32 -8.94 -13.33
CA ALA A 75 -5.86 -8.69 -14.69
C ALA A 75 -5.37 -7.26 -14.90
N PHE A 76 -5.84 -6.31 -14.10
CA PHE A 76 -5.52 -4.90 -14.27
C PHE A 76 -4.66 -4.33 -13.15
N CYS A 77 -4.39 -5.11 -12.10
CA CYS A 77 -3.67 -4.60 -10.95
C CYS A 77 -2.26 -4.09 -11.28
N ASN A 78 -1.52 -4.84 -12.09
CA ASN A 78 -0.16 -4.44 -12.43
C ASN A 78 -0.12 -3.13 -13.20
N GLN A 79 -1.04 -2.97 -14.13
CA GLN A 79 -1.11 -1.76 -14.92
C GLN A 79 -1.45 -0.55 -14.03
N ARG A 80 -2.41 -0.72 -13.16
CA ARG A 80 -2.82 0.34 -12.25
C ARG A 80 -1.70 0.68 -11.25
N ARG A 81 -1.02 -0.35 -10.74
CA ARG A 81 0.12 -0.16 -9.85
C ARG A 81 1.21 0.67 -10.53
N ASN A 82 1.55 0.32 -11.77
CA ASN A 82 2.59 1.05 -12.50
C ASN A 82 2.21 2.51 -12.72
N ALA A 83 0.96 2.77 -13.02
CA ALA A 83 0.48 4.14 -13.18
C ALA A 83 0.62 4.94 -11.89
N LEU A 84 0.28 4.33 -10.75
CA LEU A 84 0.39 5.00 -9.46
C LEU A 84 1.85 5.23 -9.06
N ILE A 85 2.73 4.27 -9.34
CA ILE A 85 4.14 4.44 -9.07
C ILE A 85 4.71 5.62 -9.86
N THR A 86 4.34 5.72 -11.12
CA THR A 86 4.77 6.82 -11.98
C THR A 86 4.27 8.17 -11.46
N GLU A 87 3.05 8.21 -10.96
CA GLU A 87 2.44 9.43 -10.49
C GLU A 87 2.95 9.86 -9.11
N LEU A 88 3.12 8.91 -8.20
CA LEU A 88 3.40 9.21 -6.79
C LEU A 88 4.88 9.08 -6.40
N HIS A 89 5.67 8.42 -7.19
CA HIS A 89 7.11 8.24 -6.95
C HIS A 89 7.44 7.72 -5.55
N PRO A 90 6.92 6.56 -5.14
CA PRO A 90 7.21 6.04 -3.81
C PRO A 90 8.68 5.67 -3.63
N VAL A 91 9.20 5.91 -2.44
CA VAL A 91 10.64 5.80 -2.20
C VAL A 91 11.18 4.38 -2.14
N CYS A 92 10.34 3.40 -1.83
CA CYS A 92 10.75 1.99 -1.75
C CYS A 92 10.42 1.19 -2.99
N ASN A 93 9.81 1.77 -4.00
CA ASN A 93 9.52 1.09 -5.25
C ASN A 93 10.68 1.35 -6.22
N VAL A 94 11.83 0.85 -5.90
CA VAL A 94 12.97 1.04 -6.77
C VAL A 94 13.06 -0.05 -7.80
N GLY A 95 13.29 0.33 -8.98
CA GLY A 95 13.59 -0.56 -10.07
C GLY A 95 12.43 -1.10 -10.80
#